data_0a8019a3041a48477bca724c192aad08
#
_entry.id   0a8019a3041a48477bca724c192aad08
#
_cell.length_a   1.000
_cell.length_b   1.000
_cell.length_c   1.000
_cell.angle_alpha   90.00
_cell.angle_beta   90.00
_cell.angle_gamma   90.00
#
_symmetry.space_group_name_H-M   'P 1'
#
loop_
_entity.id
_entity.type
_entity.pdbx_description
1 polymer ?
#
loop_
_entity_poly.entity_id
_entity_poly.type
_entity_poly.pdbx_seq_one_letter_code
_entity_poly.pdbx_strand_id
1 'polypeptide(L)'
;PKEGETRNTLDWEVFRKTRALEGSDRWKLAQADDSYRPDYLLSAFSCAAGVSLTPENSPTLVKILGRTTIDAGLAAEGAKQLYRRTRPFMHNEGNICIARTPGLEASFDYPSGHGSLGWMAGLVIAQLAPDHASQILARGRAYGESRIVCGLHNLSAIEAARTNAAGVFAALEGGDVDADAMVLGRGVGVGGRGGG
;
A
#
# COMPACT_ATOMS: atom_id res chain seq x y z
N PRO A 1 5.59 3.52 15.29
CA PRO A 1 5.94 4.31 16.50
C PRO A 1 5.32 3.69 17.75
N LYS A 2 5.96 3.90 18.89
CA LYS A 2 5.47 3.48 20.21
C LYS A 2 4.59 4.57 20.82
N GLU A 3 3.77 4.17 21.79
CA GLU A 3 2.98 5.10 22.58
C GLU A 3 3.89 6.15 23.25
N GLY A 4 3.48 7.42 23.22
CA GLY A 4 4.26 8.56 23.74
C GLY A 4 5.27 9.17 22.76
N GLU A 5 5.60 8.52 21.65
CA GLU A 5 6.44 9.12 20.61
C GLU A 5 5.66 10.18 19.82
N THR A 6 6.34 11.25 19.39
CA THR A 6 5.77 12.33 18.56
C THR A 6 5.04 11.79 17.32
N ARG A 7 5.60 10.76 16.69
CA ARG A 7 5.01 10.14 15.51
C ARG A 7 3.71 9.40 15.83
N ASN A 8 3.59 8.80 17.00
CA ASN A 8 2.34 8.21 17.47
C ASN A 8 1.27 9.28 17.75
N THR A 9 1.68 10.40 18.35
CA THR A 9 0.79 11.56 18.55
C THR A 9 0.25 12.06 17.21
N LEU A 10 1.11 12.20 16.19
CA LEU A 10 0.71 12.61 14.86
C LEU A 10 -0.26 11.58 14.20
N ASP A 11 -0.01 10.29 14.36
CA ASP A 11 -0.93 9.24 13.88
C ASP A 11 -2.35 9.48 14.41
N TRP A 12 -2.49 9.77 15.73
CA TRP A 12 -3.78 10.02 16.35
C TRP A 12 -4.43 11.34 15.93
N GLU A 13 -3.64 12.40 15.74
CA GLU A 13 -4.15 13.68 15.24
C GLU A 13 -4.72 13.52 13.84
N VAL A 14 -4.00 12.85 12.95
CA VAL A 14 -4.43 12.61 11.56
C VAL A 14 -5.66 11.72 11.54
N PHE A 15 -5.70 10.67 12.34
CA PHE A 15 -6.90 9.83 12.45
C PHE A 15 -8.12 10.66 12.82
N ARG A 16 -8.06 11.46 13.90
CA ARG A 16 -9.19 12.29 14.33
C ARG A 16 -9.61 13.32 13.29
N LYS A 17 -8.65 13.99 12.66
CA LYS A 17 -8.94 15.00 11.62
C LYS A 17 -9.65 14.38 10.41
N THR A 18 -9.30 13.17 10.03
CA THR A 18 -9.90 12.52 8.87
C THR A 18 -11.32 12.01 9.12
N ARG A 19 -11.77 11.89 10.38
CA ARG A 19 -13.18 11.56 10.69
C ARG A 19 -14.14 12.64 10.20
N ALA A 20 -13.72 13.92 10.19
CA ALA A 20 -14.52 15.02 9.67
C ALA A 20 -14.80 14.93 8.14
N LEU A 21 -14.14 14.01 7.43
CA LEU A 21 -14.36 13.78 6.00
C LEU A 21 -15.51 12.81 5.71
N GLU A 22 -16.15 12.24 6.74
CA GLU A 22 -17.28 11.33 6.58
C GLU A 22 -18.36 11.94 5.67
N GLY A 23 -18.84 11.17 4.69
CA GLY A 23 -19.85 11.60 3.72
C GLY A 23 -19.34 12.49 2.58
N SER A 24 -18.12 13.02 2.65
CA SER A 24 -17.51 13.82 1.58
C SER A 24 -17.12 12.97 0.35
N ASP A 25 -16.82 13.63 -0.78
CA ASP A 25 -16.33 12.94 -1.97
C ASP A 25 -14.95 12.28 -1.73
N ARG A 26 -14.13 12.84 -0.83
CA ARG A 26 -12.89 12.20 -0.41
C ARG A 26 -13.13 10.90 0.36
N TRP A 27 -14.19 10.84 1.16
CA TRP A 27 -14.61 9.63 1.84
C TRP A 27 -15.15 8.57 0.86
N LYS A 28 -15.98 8.96 -0.10
CA LYS A 28 -16.46 8.07 -1.18
C LYS A 28 -15.32 7.50 -2.00
N LEU A 29 -14.31 8.32 -2.33
CA LEU A 29 -13.10 7.84 -2.98
C LEU A 29 -12.35 6.84 -2.08
N ALA A 30 -12.29 7.06 -0.78
CA ALA A 30 -11.64 6.13 0.14
C ALA A 30 -12.38 4.79 0.23
N GLN A 31 -13.72 4.78 0.09
CA GLN A 31 -14.52 3.57 -0.02
C GLN A 31 -14.21 2.82 -1.33
N ALA A 32 -14.16 3.52 -2.45
CA ALA A 32 -13.82 2.92 -3.74
C ALA A 32 -12.39 2.34 -3.76
N ASP A 33 -11.43 3.05 -3.17
CA ASP A 33 -10.03 2.62 -3.03
C ASP A 33 -9.84 1.42 -2.07
N ASP A 34 -10.90 0.88 -1.50
CA ASP A 34 -10.85 -0.41 -0.78
C ASP A 34 -10.70 -1.60 -1.75
N SER A 35 -11.07 -1.42 -2.99
CA SER A 35 -10.92 -2.44 -4.02
C SER A 35 -9.46 -2.53 -4.50
N TYR A 36 -8.90 -3.74 -4.47
CA TYR A 36 -7.60 -4.09 -5.06
C TYR A 36 -7.74 -4.96 -6.32
N ARG A 37 -8.95 -5.03 -6.88
CA ARG A 37 -9.20 -5.75 -8.12
C ARG A 37 -8.46 -5.09 -9.28
N PRO A 38 -7.90 -5.87 -10.22
CA PRO A 38 -7.13 -5.32 -11.34
C PRO A 38 -7.92 -4.32 -12.19
N ASP A 39 -9.20 -4.57 -12.45
CA ASP A 39 -10.07 -3.67 -13.20
C ASP A 39 -10.24 -2.31 -12.50
N TYR A 40 -10.44 -2.32 -11.18
CA TYR A 40 -10.48 -1.09 -10.39
C TYR A 40 -9.13 -0.35 -10.40
N LEU A 41 -8.03 -1.04 -10.20
CA LEU A 41 -6.70 -0.42 -10.21
C LEU A 41 -6.43 0.27 -11.55
N LEU A 42 -6.70 -0.38 -12.67
CA LEU A 42 -6.54 0.22 -13.99
C LEU A 42 -7.39 1.48 -14.13
N SER A 43 -8.68 1.42 -13.79
CA SER A 43 -9.57 2.58 -13.87
C SER A 43 -9.15 3.71 -12.95
N ALA A 44 -8.69 3.39 -11.73
CA ALA A 44 -8.25 4.35 -10.74
C ALA A 44 -7.02 5.16 -11.19
N PHE A 45 -6.16 4.58 -12.01
CA PHE A 45 -4.96 5.25 -12.54
C PHE A 45 -5.16 5.85 -13.94
N SER A 46 -6.25 5.53 -14.66
CA SER A 46 -6.48 5.97 -16.04
C SER A 46 -6.35 7.47 -16.24
N CYS A 47 -7.02 8.27 -15.39
CA CYS A 47 -6.95 9.74 -15.47
C CYS A 47 -5.51 10.25 -15.27
N ALA A 48 -4.80 9.71 -14.29
CA ALA A 48 -3.42 10.11 -14.01
C ALA A 48 -2.44 9.71 -15.12
N ALA A 49 -2.70 8.59 -15.80
CA ALA A 49 -1.92 8.11 -16.93
C ALA A 49 -2.25 8.82 -18.26
N GLY A 50 -3.31 9.66 -18.28
CA GLY A 50 -3.75 10.35 -19.49
C GLY A 50 -4.38 9.44 -20.55
N VAL A 51 -4.69 8.18 -20.20
CA VAL A 51 -5.24 7.18 -21.11
C VAL A 51 -6.22 6.26 -20.38
N SER A 52 -7.26 5.81 -21.06
CA SER A 52 -8.18 4.80 -20.51
C SER A 52 -7.47 3.45 -20.42
N LEU A 53 -7.30 2.94 -19.20
CA LEU A 53 -6.74 1.62 -18.93
C LEU A 53 -7.87 0.67 -18.56
N THR A 54 -8.00 -0.42 -19.32
CA THR A 54 -8.98 -1.50 -19.05
C THR A 54 -8.32 -2.87 -19.16
N PRO A 55 -8.90 -3.92 -18.57
CA PRO A 55 -8.36 -5.27 -18.74
C PRO A 55 -8.25 -5.71 -20.21
N GLU A 56 -9.16 -5.24 -21.06
CA GLU A 56 -9.24 -5.61 -22.48
C GLU A 56 -8.11 -4.95 -23.29
N ASN A 57 -7.80 -3.68 -23.02
CA ASN A 57 -6.77 -2.94 -23.76
C ASN A 57 -5.37 -3.04 -23.12
N SER A 58 -5.29 -3.52 -21.87
CA SER A 58 -4.03 -3.59 -21.11
C SER A 58 -3.82 -4.95 -20.41
N PRO A 59 -4.00 -6.10 -21.13
CA PRO A 59 -3.97 -7.42 -20.49
C PRO A 59 -2.60 -7.79 -19.90
N THR A 60 -1.52 -7.28 -20.47
CA THR A 60 -0.17 -7.47 -19.93
C THR A 60 0.02 -6.68 -18.63
N LEU A 61 -0.48 -5.45 -18.56
CA LEU A 61 -0.42 -4.65 -17.34
C LEU A 61 -1.23 -5.29 -16.20
N VAL A 62 -2.38 -5.89 -16.50
CA VAL A 62 -3.15 -6.69 -15.51
C VAL A 62 -2.27 -7.80 -14.91
N LYS A 63 -1.52 -8.54 -15.73
CA LYS A 63 -0.65 -9.62 -15.26
C LYS A 63 0.52 -9.08 -14.42
N ILE A 64 1.13 -7.98 -14.84
CA ILE A 64 2.23 -7.35 -14.11
C ILE A 64 1.72 -6.85 -12.75
N LEU A 65 0.65 -6.06 -12.73
CA LEU A 65 0.06 -5.57 -11.48
C LEU A 65 -0.39 -6.70 -10.57
N GLY A 66 -0.98 -7.76 -11.13
CA GLY A 66 -1.41 -8.94 -10.38
C GLY A 66 -0.27 -9.63 -9.63
N ARG A 67 0.95 -9.61 -10.16
CA ARG A 67 2.14 -10.19 -9.51
C ARG A 67 2.77 -9.19 -8.53
N THR A 68 3.19 -8.03 -9.03
CA THR A 68 3.96 -7.06 -8.25
C THR A 68 3.21 -6.51 -7.04
N THR A 69 1.89 -6.33 -7.14
CA THR A 69 1.08 -5.89 -5.99
C THR A 69 0.93 -6.96 -4.93
N ILE A 70 0.86 -8.24 -5.33
CA ILE A 70 0.89 -9.37 -4.38
C ILE A 70 2.23 -9.41 -3.66
N ASP A 71 3.35 -9.31 -4.37
CA ASP A 71 4.70 -9.31 -3.78
C ASP A 71 4.86 -8.19 -2.74
N ALA A 72 4.41 -6.97 -3.07
CA ALA A 72 4.44 -5.84 -2.14
C ALA A 72 3.55 -6.07 -0.89
N GLY A 73 2.40 -6.73 -1.07
CA GLY A 73 1.50 -7.09 0.01
C GLY A 73 2.10 -8.15 0.95
N LEU A 74 2.67 -9.20 0.37
CA LEU A 74 3.32 -10.30 1.11
C LEU A 74 4.56 -9.81 1.87
N ALA A 75 5.38 -8.95 1.27
CA ALA A 75 6.53 -8.35 1.94
C ALA A 75 6.13 -7.52 3.18
N ALA A 76 4.92 -6.94 3.21
CA ALA A 76 4.39 -6.26 4.38
C ALA A 76 3.98 -7.21 5.51
N GLU A 77 3.65 -8.47 5.21
CA GLU A 77 3.05 -9.39 6.18
C GLU A 77 4.04 -9.79 7.28
N GLY A 78 5.31 -10.03 6.95
CA GLY A 78 6.35 -10.35 7.95
C GLY A 78 6.49 -9.25 9.01
N ALA A 79 6.51 -7.99 8.59
CA ALA A 79 6.55 -6.85 9.50
C ALA A 79 5.25 -6.71 10.33
N LYS A 80 4.08 -7.00 9.75
CA LYS A 80 2.81 -7.03 10.50
C LYS A 80 2.85 -8.02 11.66
N GLN A 81 3.36 -9.22 11.42
CA GLN A 81 3.47 -10.26 12.45
C GLN A 81 4.50 -9.90 13.52
N LEU A 82 5.56 -9.18 13.16
CA LEU A 82 6.57 -8.70 14.10
C LEU A 82 6.02 -7.61 15.03
N TYR A 83 5.37 -6.59 14.47
CA TYR A 83 4.93 -5.41 15.22
C TYR A 83 3.57 -5.59 15.88
N ARG A 84 2.68 -6.38 15.32
CA ARG A 84 1.32 -6.69 15.79
C ARG A 84 0.54 -5.45 16.25
N ARG A 85 0.77 -4.31 15.61
CA ARG A 85 0.08 -3.07 15.96
C ARG A 85 -1.39 -3.15 15.59
N THR A 86 -2.27 -2.94 16.57
CA THR A 86 -3.71 -2.91 16.35
C THR A 86 -4.12 -1.72 15.49
N ARG A 87 -5.22 -1.86 14.77
CA ARG A 87 -5.74 -0.81 13.89
C ARG A 87 -6.30 0.38 14.68
N PRO A 88 -6.23 1.62 14.15
CA PRO A 88 -6.64 2.82 14.88
C PRO A 88 -8.10 2.81 15.32
N PHE A 89 -9.01 2.25 14.54
CA PHE A 89 -10.44 2.17 14.88
C PHE A 89 -10.77 1.23 16.04
N MET A 90 -9.80 0.44 16.49
CA MET A 90 -9.98 -0.42 17.69
C MET A 90 -9.83 0.37 18.98
N HIS A 91 -9.21 1.55 18.95
CA HIS A 91 -8.88 2.35 20.13
C HIS A 91 -9.44 3.78 20.07
N ASN A 92 -10.10 4.14 18.98
CA ASN A 92 -10.63 5.48 18.78
C ASN A 92 -12.06 5.45 18.31
N GLU A 93 -12.78 6.49 18.70
CA GLU A 93 -14.16 6.72 18.28
C GLU A 93 -14.22 7.24 16.84
N GLY A 94 -15.36 7.02 16.21
CA GLY A 94 -15.65 7.46 14.87
C GLY A 94 -15.81 6.30 13.88
N ASN A 95 -16.52 6.59 12.80
CA ASN A 95 -16.84 5.60 11.79
C ASN A 95 -15.63 5.27 10.92
N ILE A 96 -15.59 4.04 10.40
CA ILE A 96 -14.71 3.64 9.30
C ILE A 96 -15.54 3.55 8.01
N CYS A 97 -14.89 3.68 6.86
CA CYS A 97 -15.60 3.83 5.59
C CYS A 97 -16.13 2.52 4.99
N ILE A 98 -15.82 1.38 5.61
CA ILE A 98 -16.28 0.05 5.22
C ILE A 98 -16.87 -0.69 6.43
N ALA A 99 -17.53 -1.81 6.18
CA ALA A 99 -18.08 -2.64 7.26
C ALA A 99 -16.95 -3.25 8.11
N ARG A 100 -17.12 -3.26 9.42
CA ARG A 100 -16.26 -4.02 10.32
C ARG A 100 -16.54 -5.51 10.15
N THR A 101 -15.48 -6.28 10.03
CA THR A 101 -15.55 -7.74 9.97
C THR A 101 -14.56 -8.34 10.96
N PRO A 102 -14.79 -9.56 11.47
CA PRO A 102 -13.84 -10.22 12.37
C PRO A 102 -12.43 -10.33 11.77
N GLY A 103 -12.30 -10.56 10.45
CA GLY A 103 -11.01 -10.62 9.78
C GLY A 103 -10.30 -9.26 9.74
N LEU A 104 -11.05 -8.16 9.56
CA LEU A 104 -10.49 -6.81 9.59
C LEU A 104 -10.01 -6.45 11.01
N GLU A 105 -10.78 -6.79 12.02
CA GLU A 105 -10.44 -6.51 13.43
C GLU A 105 -9.26 -7.35 13.92
N ALA A 106 -9.12 -8.57 13.45
CA ALA A 106 -7.99 -9.46 13.77
C ALA A 106 -6.70 -9.08 13.02
N SER A 107 -6.78 -8.27 11.97
CA SER A 107 -5.61 -7.91 11.16
C SER A 107 -4.88 -6.69 11.71
N PHE A 108 -3.54 -6.64 11.48
CA PHE A 108 -2.68 -5.60 12.01
C PHE A 108 -2.59 -4.36 11.11
N ASP A 109 -2.26 -3.22 11.76
CA ASP A 109 -2.16 -1.92 11.14
C ASP A 109 -0.87 -1.74 10.30
N TYR A 110 0.29 -2.15 10.84
CA TYR A 110 1.60 -1.70 10.36
C TYR A 110 2.47 -2.83 9.78
N PRO A 111 3.04 -2.63 8.58
CA PRO A 111 2.68 -1.63 7.57
C PRO A 111 1.37 -1.96 6.84
N SER A 112 0.82 -1.01 6.10
CA SER A 112 -0.42 -1.22 5.35
C SER A 112 -0.19 -2.04 4.08
N GLY A 113 -0.84 -3.21 3.94
CA GLY A 113 -0.82 -3.98 2.70
C GLY A 113 -1.43 -3.22 1.52
N HIS A 114 -2.61 -2.60 1.70
CA HIS A 114 -3.24 -1.76 0.68
C HIS A 114 -2.37 -0.57 0.28
N GLY A 115 -1.70 0.07 1.25
CA GLY A 115 -0.77 1.16 0.98
C GLY A 115 0.41 0.70 0.12
N SER A 116 0.98 -0.48 0.41
CA SER A 116 2.04 -1.10 -0.38
C SER A 116 1.58 -1.40 -1.81
N LEU A 117 0.40 -2.01 -1.95
CA LEU A 117 -0.20 -2.38 -3.22
C LEU A 117 -0.45 -1.15 -4.12
N GLY A 118 -1.09 -0.11 -3.59
CA GLY A 118 -1.36 1.11 -4.37
C GLY A 118 -0.10 1.86 -4.78
N TRP A 119 0.93 1.89 -3.93
CA TRP A 119 2.21 2.49 -4.27
C TRP A 119 2.96 1.68 -5.32
N MET A 120 2.97 0.35 -5.22
CA MET A 120 3.53 -0.56 -6.23
C MET A 120 2.87 -0.35 -7.59
N ALA A 121 1.54 -0.29 -7.63
CA ALA A 121 0.82 0.00 -8.87
C ALA A 121 1.23 1.35 -9.47
N GLY A 122 1.36 2.39 -8.63
CA GLY A 122 1.85 3.69 -9.06
C GLY A 122 3.26 3.64 -9.66
N LEU A 123 4.20 2.92 -9.04
CA LEU A 123 5.57 2.78 -9.53
C LEU A 123 5.62 2.06 -10.88
N VAL A 124 4.92 0.93 -11.01
CA VAL A 124 4.86 0.17 -12.27
C VAL A 124 4.26 0.99 -13.41
N ILE A 125 3.14 1.67 -13.17
CA ILE A 125 2.49 2.47 -14.22
C ILE A 125 3.32 3.70 -14.56
N ALA A 126 3.95 4.36 -13.58
CA ALA A 126 4.82 5.51 -13.82
C ALA A 126 6.06 5.16 -14.68
N GLN A 127 6.60 3.96 -14.52
CA GLN A 127 7.70 3.48 -15.36
C GLN A 127 7.26 3.27 -16.81
N LEU A 128 6.03 2.81 -17.02
CA LEU A 128 5.46 2.60 -18.37
C LEU A 128 4.98 3.90 -19.04
N ALA A 129 4.67 4.94 -18.25
CA ALA A 129 4.20 6.24 -18.72
C ALA A 129 4.99 7.38 -18.06
N PRO A 130 6.29 7.53 -18.37
CA PRO A 130 7.19 8.46 -17.68
C PRO A 130 6.76 9.93 -17.80
N ASP A 131 6.14 10.33 -18.90
CA ASP A 131 5.64 11.70 -19.10
C ASP A 131 4.50 12.06 -18.11
N HIS A 132 3.83 11.08 -17.55
CA HIS A 132 2.76 11.21 -16.56
C HIS A 132 3.18 10.75 -15.16
N ALA A 133 4.46 10.45 -14.93
CA ALA A 133 4.92 9.83 -13.69
C ALA A 133 4.51 10.60 -12.43
N SER A 134 4.60 11.93 -12.44
CA SER A 134 4.22 12.75 -11.28
C SER A 134 2.75 12.60 -10.89
N GLN A 135 1.85 12.62 -11.87
CA GLN A 135 0.41 12.46 -11.67
C GLN A 135 0.07 11.04 -11.21
N ILE A 136 0.72 10.05 -11.80
CA ILE A 136 0.55 8.64 -11.46
C ILE A 136 1.02 8.37 -10.03
N LEU A 137 2.18 8.86 -9.63
CA LEU A 137 2.70 8.71 -8.27
C LEU A 137 1.85 9.48 -7.25
N ALA A 138 1.34 10.66 -7.60
CA ALA A 138 0.37 11.39 -6.77
C ALA A 138 -0.91 10.56 -6.55
N ARG A 139 -1.41 9.88 -7.59
CA ARG A 139 -2.56 8.98 -7.47
C ARG A 139 -2.26 7.75 -6.61
N GLY A 140 -1.09 7.12 -6.78
CA GLY A 140 -0.65 5.99 -5.94
C GLY A 140 -0.53 6.37 -4.47
N ARG A 141 -0.02 7.58 -4.19
CA ARG A 141 -0.01 8.15 -2.84
C ARG A 141 -1.42 8.32 -2.28
N ALA A 142 -2.31 8.97 -3.04
CA ALA A 142 -3.70 9.21 -2.63
C ALA A 142 -4.47 7.91 -2.38
N TYR A 143 -4.19 6.84 -3.15
CA TYR A 143 -4.75 5.50 -2.94
C TYR A 143 -4.36 4.94 -1.56
N GLY A 144 -3.08 5.01 -1.20
CA GLY A 144 -2.64 4.62 0.15
C GLY A 144 -3.26 5.50 1.25
N GLU A 145 -3.31 6.82 1.05
CA GLU A 145 -3.90 7.77 2.00
C GLU A 145 -5.41 7.56 2.18
N SER A 146 -6.09 6.94 1.21
CA SER A 146 -7.49 6.52 1.36
C SER A 146 -7.69 5.58 2.54
N ARG A 147 -6.69 4.82 2.95
CA ARG A 147 -6.76 3.97 4.14
C ARG A 147 -6.78 4.77 5.44
N ILE A 148 -6.12 5.94 5.47
CA ILE A 148 -6.15 6.88 6.60
C ILE A 148 -7.55 7.52 6.67
N VAL A 149 -8.04 8.04 5.55
CA VAL A 149 -9.38 8.64 5.44
C VAL A 149 -10.46 7.65 5.83
N CYS A 150 -10.32 6.40 5.40
CA CYS A 150 -11.23 5.31 5.76
C CYS A 150 -11.17 4.91 7.25
N GLY A 151 -10.14 5.32 7.98
CA GLY A 151 -9.94 4.99 9.39
C GLY A 151 -9.34 3.61 9.65
N LEU A 152 -8.77 2.99 8.63
CA LEU A 152 -8.27 1.61 8.71
C LEU A 152 -6.80 1.52 9.09
N HIS A 153 -6.03 2.57 8.81
CA HIS A 153 -4.59 2.62 9.04
C HIS A 153 -4.15 3.99 9.53
N ASN A 154 -3.10 4.00 10.33
CA ASN A 154 -2.42 5.21 10.74
C ASN A 154 -1.52 5.76 9.62
N LEU A 155 -1.17 7.06 9.69
CA LEU A 155 -0.26 7.71 8.75
C LEU A 155 1.07 6.97 8.65
N SER A 156 1.69 6.63 9.78
CA SER A 156 2.97 5.91 9.82
C SER A 156 2.91 4.54 9.13
N ALA A 157 1.76 3.85 9.16
CA ALA A 157 1.56 2.59 8.46
C ALA A 157 1.56 2.76 6.94
N ILE A 158 1.01 3.87 6.45
CA ILE A 158 0.98 4.18 5.01
C ILE A 158 2.37 4.63 4.53
N GLU A 159 3.11 5.39 5.32
CA GLU A 159 4.48 5.79 4.97
C GLU A 159 5.42 4.59 4.91
N ALA A 160 5.33 3.68 5.89
CA ALA A 160 6.08 2.43 5.88
C ALA A 160 5.68 1.53 4.70
N ALA A 161 4.40 1.53 4.32
CA ALA A 161 3.91 0.80 3.17
C ALA A 161 4.54 1.28 1.84
N ARG A 162 4.69 2.60 1.67
CA ARG A 162 5.39 3.16 0.50
C ARG A 162 6.86 2.76 0.47
N THR A 163 7.55 2.82 1.61
CA THR A 163 8.95 2.38 1.72
C THR A 163 9.10 0.89 1.40
N ASN A 164 8.21 0.04 1.94
CA ASN A 164 8.17 -1.38 1.64
C ASN A 164 8.00 -1.64 0.13
N ALA A 165 6.99 -1.04 -0.50
CA ALA A 165 6.74 -1.23 -1.93
C ALA A 165 7.88 -0.70 -2.80
N ALA A 166 8.49 0.43 -2.45
CA ALA A 166 9.65 0.95 -3.18
C ALA A 166 10.86 0.01 -3.09
N GLY A 167 11.10 -0.60 -1.92
CA GLY A 167 12.15 -1.61 -1.76
C GLY A 167 11.90 -2.86 -2.61
N VAL A 168 10.66 -3.37 -2.60
CA VAL A 168 10.28 -4.52 -3.45
C VAL A 168 10.43 -4.17 -4.93
N PHE A 169 9.95 -2.99 -5.35
CA PHE A 169 10.08 -2.53 -6.73
C PHE A 169 11.54 -2.47 -7.19
N ALA A 170 12.41 -1.85 -6.39
CA ALA A 170 13.83 -1.76 -6.69
C ALA A 170 14.50 -3.16 -6.80
N ALA A 171 14.10 -4.10 -5.96
CA ALA A 171 14.59 -5.47 -6.02
C ALA A 171 14.15 -6.19 -7.30
N LEU A 172 12.89 -6.02 -7.71
CA LEU A 172 12.37 -6.59 -8.96
C LEU A 172 13.07 -6.02 -10.20
N GLU A 173 13.36 -4.70 -10.20
CA GLU A 173 14.08 -4.04 -11.31
C GLU A 173 15.56 -4.44 -11.36
N GLY A 174 16.19 -4.64 -10.21
CA GLY A 174 17.61 -5.01 -10.12
C GLY A 174 17.93 -6.43 -10.62
N GLY A 175 16.94 -7.28 -10.82
CA GLY A 175 17.12 -8.66 -11.32
C GLY A 175 17.92 -9.60 -10.41
N ASP A 176 18.29 -9.15 -9.20
CA ASP A 176 19.18 -9.85 -8.27
C ASP A 176 18.46 -10.63 -7.16
N VAL A 177 17.13 -10.66 -7.20
CA VAL A 177 16.36 -11.28 -6.12
C VAL A 177 15.61 -12.50 -6.63
N ASP A 178 15.99 -13.67 -6.12
CA ASP A 178 15.17 -14.86 -6.20
C ASP A 178 13.80 -14.54 -5.53
N ALA A 179 12.78 -14.39 -6.34
CA ALA A 179 11.43 -14.00 -5.87
C ALA A 179 10.91 -14.98 -4.79
N ASP A 180 11.31 -16.25 -4.85
CA ASP A 180 10.99 -17.26 -3.86
C ASP A 180 11.68 -16.99 -2.50
N ALA A 181 12.87 -16.41 -2.51
CA ALA A 181 13.60 -16.06 -1.28
C ALA A 181 12.97 -14.88 -0.52
N MET A 182 12.40 -13.89 -1.24
CA MET A 182 11.68 -12.77 -0.62
C MET A 182 10.37 -13.20 0.03
N VAL A 183 9.63 -14.07 -0.64
CA VAL A 183 8.32 -14.56 -0.15
C VAL A 183 8.47 -15.41 1.12
N LEU A 184 9.57 -16.14 1.27
CA LEU A 184 9.76 -17.08 2.38
C LEU A 184 10.54 -16.50 3.57
N GLY A 185 10.96 -15.22 3.55
CA GLY A 185 11.72 -14.62 4.64
C GLY A 185 13.07 -15.32 4.93
N ARG A 186 13.61 -16.07 3.97
CA ARG A 186 14.91 -16.75 4.09
C ARG A 186 16.00 -15.72 3.83
N GLY A 187 16.76 -15.43 4.87
CA GLY A 187 17.80 -14.44 4.84
C GLY A 187 18.77 -14.65 3.68
N VAL A 188 19.11 -13.55 3.05
CA VAL A 188 20.20 -13.48 2.06
C VAL A 188 21.49 -13.88 2.78
N GLY A 189 21.95 -15.09 2.52
CA GLY A 189 23.27 -15.51 2.95
C GLY A 189 24.31 -14.68 2.20
N VAL A 190 24.96 -13.77 2.89
CA VAL A 190 26.14 -13.08 2.39
C VAL A 190 27.22 -14.14 2.21
N GLY A 191 27.35 -14.65 0.98
CA GLY A 191 28.41 -15.55 0.60
C GLY A 191 29.76 -14.85 0.75
N GLY A 192 30.49 -15.19 1.83
CA GLY A 192 31.88 -14.77 2.01
C GLY A 192 32.72 -15.28 0.85
N ARG A 193 33.27 -14.34 0.06
CA ARG A 193 34.36 -14.66 -0.87
C ARG A 193 35.58 -14.99 -0.01
N GLY A 194 35.86 -16.28 0.16
CA GLY A 194 37.14 -16.72 0.61
C GLY A 194 38.19 -16.47 -0.47
N GLY A 195 39.13 -15.56 -0.23
CA GLY A 195 40.35 -15.44 -1.00
C GLY A 195 41.28 -16.60 -0.66
N GLY A 196 41.79 -17.26 -1.66
CA GLY A 196 42.97 -18.09 -1.67
C GLY A 196 43.96 -17.47 -2.64
#